data_065fb1c65803c9b9300268301ab1fcbb
#
_entry.id   065fb1c65803c9b9300268301ab1fcbb
#
_cell.length_a   1.000
_cell.length_b   1.000
_cell.length_c   1.000
_cell.angle_alpha   90.00
_cell.angle_beta   90.00
_cell.angle_gamma   90.00
#
_symmetry.space_group_name_H-M   'P 1'
#
loop_
_entity.id
_entity.type
_entity.pdbx_description
1 polymer ?
#
loop_
_entity_poly.entity_id
_entity_poly.type
_entity_poly.pdbx_seq_one_letter_code
_entity_poly.pdbx_strand_id
1 'polypeptide(L)'
;VEELGRRIDLGALLLTSAKPRIFIAGADVEAIATITDRAEAEEASRRVQRLFTAWENLPFPTIAAIRGTAVGGGLEISLASTYIVASDREDVRIGLPEIKLGIVPGWGGCVRLPRRIGIAPALDIILAGKALPAKTAFRLGLVDALLPDASFEHLAIQFAGAKTTTRRNPAKERRGPRSARSLLLERNPLGRSILFSQASKRAVAATRGQ
;
A
#
# COMPACT_ATOMS: atom_id res chain seq x y z
N VAL A 1 5.83 -2.50 17.46
CA VAL A 1 4.74 -1.51 17.31
C VAL A 1 4.18 -1.11 18.66
N GLU A 2 3.92 -2.07 19.57
CA GLU A 2 3.39 -1.78 20.91
C GLU A 2 4.32 -0.85 21.72
N GLU A 3 5.61 -1.11 21.70
CA GLU A 3 6.61 -0.25 22.35
C GLU A 3 6.61 1.16 21.75
N LEU A 4 6.56 1.25 20.41
CA LEU A 4 6.46 2.54 19.73
C LEU A 4 5.20 3.31 20.13
N GLY A 5 4.06 2.61 20.31
CA GLY A 5 2.81 3.24 20.70
C GLY A 5 2.83 3.89 22.10
N ARG A 6 3.79 3.49 22.94
CA ARG A 6 4.00 4.06 24.29
C ARG A 6 4.94 5.28 24.30
N ARG A 7 5.62 5.55 23.19
CA ARG A 7 6.57 6.66 23.10
C ARG A 7 5.82 7.99 22.94
N ILE A 8 6.06 8.91 23.84
CA ILE A 8 5.47 10.25 23.86
C ILE A 8 6.41 11.34 23.32
N ASP A 9 7.67 10.97 23.13
CA ASP A 9 8.77 11.83 22.69
C ASP A 9 8.97 11.81 21.15
N LEU A 10 8.21 10.97 20.43
CA LEU A 10 8.30 10.85 18.98
C LEU A 10 7.33 11.81 18.29
N GLY A 11 7.86 12.70 17.45
CA GLY A 11 7.05 13.59 16.61
C GLY A 11 6.57 12.92 15.31
N ALA A 12 7.35 12.00 14.76
CA ALA A 12 7.04 11.22 13.55
C ALA A 12 7.93 9.98 13.48
N LEU A 13 7.55 9.00 12.65
CA LEU A 13 8.35 7.81 12.40
C LEU A 13 8.57 7.62 10.91
N LEU A 14 9.84 7.48 10.52
CA LEU A 14 10.24 7.22 9.15
C LEU A 14 10.62 5.75 9.00
N LEU A 15 9.86 5.02 8.16
CA LEU A 15 10.19 3.66 7.74
C LEU A 15 10.99 3.72 6.45
N THR A 16 12.22 3.25 6.49
CA THR A 16 13.13 3.21 5.34
C THR A 16 13.82 1.85 5.23
N SER A 17 14.57 1.62 4.16
CA SER A 17 15.36 0.42 3.94
C SER A 17 16.81 0.77 3.67
N ALA A 18 17.74 0.04 4.30
CA ALA A 18 19.15 0.14 4.02
C ALA A 18 19.57 -0.51 2.68
N LYS A 19 18.66 -1.24 2.03
CA LYS A 19 18.92 -1.88 0.74
C LYS A 19 18.81 -0.84 -0.39
N PRO A 20 19.77 -0.80 -1.33
CA PRO A 20 19.85 0.30 -2.31
C PRO A 20 18.72 0.30 -3.36
N ARG A 21 18.11 -0.86 -3.64
CA ARG A 21 17.11 -1.03 -4.70
C ARG A 21 15.81 -1.68 -4.23
N ILE A 22 15.73 -2.08 -2.98
CA ILE A 22 14.57 -2.76 -2.42
C ILE A 22 14.16 -2.01 -1.16
N PHE A 23 12.92 -1.56 -1.13
CA PHE A 23 12.33 -1.11 0.11
C PHE A 23 11.87 -2.32 0.92
N ILE A 24 10.82 -3.00 0.48
CA ILE A 24 10.35 -4.29 1.01
C ILE A 24 9.72 -5.04 -0.17
N ALA A 25 10.21 -6.24 -0.46
CA ALA A 25 9.79 -7.02 -1.64
C ALA A 25 8.68 -8.05 -1.34
N GLY A 26 7.91 -7.85 -0.30
CA GLY A 26 6.85 -8.75 0.11
C GLY A 26 7.24 -9.64 1.28
N ALA A 27 6.47 -10.72 1.46
CA ALA A 27 6.75 -11.76 2.43
C ALA A 27 7.73 -12.79 1.87
N ASP A 28 8.26 -13.62 2.75
CA ASP A 28 9.02 -14.80 2.38
C ASP A 28 8.07 -15.82 1.73
N VAL A 29 8.21 -15.99 0.42
CA VAL A 29 7.35 -16.89 -0.37
C VAL A 29 7.61 -18.36 0.00
N GLU A 30 8.85 -18.71 0.35
CA GLU A 30 9.18 -20.08 0.78
C GLU A 30 8.51 -20.39 2.11
N ALA A 31 8.52 -19.45 3.06
CA ALA A 31 7.81 -19.60 4.33
C ALA A 31 6.29 -19.72 4.14
N ILE A 32 5.71 -18.96 3.20
CA ILE A 32 4.28 -19.09 2.87
C ILE A 32 3.98 -20.47 2.27
N ALA A 33 4.83 -20.98 1.39
CA ALA A 33 4.64 -22.26 0.72
C ALA A 33 4.69 -23.48 1.68
N THR A 34 5.30 -23.33 2.86
CA THR A 34 5.32 -24.38 3.88
C THR A 34 4.03 -24.51 4.68
N ILE A 35 3.15 -23.50 4.64
CA ILE A 35 1.88 -23.52 5.36
C ILE A 35 0.89 -24.39 4.59
N THR A 36 0.57 -25.53 5.14
CA THR A 36 -0.37 -26.50 4.53
C THR A 36 -1.74 -26.52 5.22
N ASP A 37 -1.80 -26.03 6.46
CA ASP A 37 -3.04 -25.94 7.22
C ASP A 37 -3.75 -24.61 6.99
N ARG A 38 -5.07 -24.67 6.72
CA ARG A 38 -5.89 -23.49 6.49
C ARG A 38 -5.98 -22.57 7.70
N ALA A 39 -6.12 -23.15 8.90
CA ALA A 39 -6.26 -22.35 10.12
C ALA A 39 -4.95 -21.63 10.45
N GLU A 40 -3.81 -22.27 10.23
CA GLU A 40 -2.48 -21.67 10.36
C GLU A 40 -2.30 -20.51 9.38
N ALA A 41 -2.66 -20.68 8.11
CA ALA A 41 -2.60 -19.64 7.08
C ALA A 41 -3.46 -18.42 7.45
N GLU A 42 -4.67 -18.68 7.94
CA GLU A 42 -5.60 -17.64 8.37
C GLU A 42 -5.05 -16.86 9.58
N GLU A 43 -4.53 -17.54 10.58
CA GLU A 43 -3.97 -16.90 11.78
C GLU A 43 -2.68 -16.13 11.47
N ALA A 44 -1.80 -16.67 10.62
CA ALA A 44 -0.62 -15.96 10.13
C ALA A 44 -1.00 -14.63 9.44
N SER A 45 -1.99 -14.67 8.56
CA SER A 45 -2.50 -13.47 7.89
C SER A 45 -3.12 -12.49 8.88
N ARG A 46 -3.96 -12.95 9.81
CA ARG A 46 -4.60 -12.13 10.85
C ARG A 46 -3.58 -11.47 11.77
N ARG A 47 -2.50 -12.16 12.11
CA ARG A 47 -1.42 -11.62 12.94
C ARG A 47 -0.78 -10.40 12.28
N VAL A 48 -0.46 -10.48 10.98
CA VAL A 48 0.11 -9.33 10.26
C VAL A 48 -0.91 -8.21 10.06
N GLN A 49 -2.18 -8.54 9.81
CA GLN A 49 -3.26 -7.54 9.74
C GLN A 49 -3.40 -6.76 11.05
N ARG A 50 -3.34 -7.44 12.21
CA ARG A 50 -3.34 -6.78 13.53
C ARG A 50 -2.12 -5.87 13.69
N LEU A 51 -0.93 -6.33 13.29
CA LEU A 51 0.29 -5.54 13.35
C LEU A 51 0.18 -4.27 12.50
N PHE A 52 -0.31 -4.37 11.26
CA PHE A 52 -0.48 -3.22 10.37
C PHE A 52 -1.60 -2.28 10.85
N THR A 53 -2.62 -2.80 11.50
CA THR A 53 -3.65 -1.98 12.14
C THR A 53 -3.10 -1.24 13.35
N ALA A 54 -2.26 -1.89 14.16
CA ALA A 54 -1.57 -1.23 15.27
C ALA A 54 -0.61 -0.15 14.77
N TRP A 55 0.11 -0.40 13.66
CA TRP A 55 0.95 0.60 13.00
C TRP A 55 0.15 1.81 12.51
N GLU A 56 -1.00 1.58 11.87
CA GLU A 56 -1.92 2.62 11.37
C GLU A 56 -2.47 3.52 12.50
N ASN A 57 -2.58 2.97 13.71
CA ASN A 57 -3.12 3.65 14.88
C ASN A 57 -2.04 4.25 15.81
N LEU A 58 -0.78 4.29 15.40
CA LEU A 58 0.26 4.97 16.17
C LEU A 58 -0.12 6.44 16.42
N PRO A 59 0.22 6.99 17.61
CA PRO A 59 -0.21 8.33 18.02
C PRO A 59 0.49 9.47 17.27
N PHE A 60 1.46 9.16 16.44
CA PHE A 60 2.24 10.10 15.63
C PHE A 60 2.22 9.68 14.15
N PRO A 61 2.52 10.60 13.22
CA PRO A 61 2.58 10.28 11.80
C PRO A 61 3.67 9.24 11.49
N THR A 62 3.31 8.27 10.64
CA THR A 62 4.25 7.31 10.07
C THR A 62 4.46 7.59 8.59
N ILE A 63 5.71 7.56 8.14
CA ILE A 63 6.08 7.85 6.75
C ILE A 63 6.82 6.65 6.17
N ALA A 64 6.27 6.03 5.13
CA ALA A 64 6.97 5.04 4.34
C ALA A 64 7.81 5.76 3.27
N ALA A 65 9.15 5.66 3.38
CA ALA A 65 10.09 6.30 2.47
C ALA A 65 10.66 5.26 1.48
N ILE A 66 10.03 5.17 0.33
CA ILE A 66 10.28 4.14 -0.69
C ILE A 66 11.39 4.61 -1.64
N ARG A 67 12.60 4.08 -1.49
CA ARG A 67 13.73 4.35 -2.40
C ARG A 67 13.97 3.24 -3.43
N GLY A 68 13.25 2.13 -3.36
CA GLY A 68 13.39 0.97 -4.22
C GLY A 68 12.07 0.25 -4.45
N THR A 69 12.13 -1.04 -4.75
CA THR A 69 10.94 -1.86 -4.97
C THR A 69 10.14 -2.04 -3.67
N ALA A 70 8.85 -1.70 -3.71
CA ALA A 70 7.88 -1.86 -2.64
C ALA A 70 6.68 -2.67 -3.16
N VAL A 71 6.70 -3.98 -3.01
CA VAL A 71 5.66 -4.87 -3.56
C VAL A 71 5.09 -5.80 -2.49
N GLY A 72 3.86 -6.25 -2.70
CA GLY A 72 3.18 -7.14 -1.76
C GLY A 72 3.08 -6.51 -0.37
N GLY A 73 3.48 -7.26 0.65
CA GLY A 73 3.52 -6.76 2.03
C GLY A 73 4.27 -5.45 2.22
N GLY A 74 5.24 -5.14 1.34
CA GLY A 74 5.94 -3.86 1.34
C GLY A 74 5.05 -2.69 0.96
N LEU A 75 4.15 -2.86 0.00
CA LEU A 75 3.12 -1.87 -0.27
C LEU A 75 2.05 -1.87 0.82
N GLU A 76 1.68 -3.03 1.37
CA GLU A 76 0.63 -3.12 2.36
C GLU A 76 0.98 -2.38 3.67
N ILE A 77 2.23 -2.47 4.17
CA ILE A 77 2.69 -1.66 5.31
C ILE A 77 2.79 -0.17 4.94
N SER A 78 3.20 0.13 3.70
CA SER A 78 3.21 1.52 3.22
C SER A 78 1.80 2.12 3.20
N LEU A 79 0.80 1.34 2.79
CA LEU A 79 -0.61 1.75 2.82
C LEU A 79 -1.16 1.94 4.24
N ALA A 80 -0.60 1.25 5.22
CA ALA A 80 -0.92 1.44 6.64
C ALA A 80 -0.19 2.66 7.24
N SER A 81 0.79 3.24 6.54
CA SER A 81 1.48 4.45 6.97
C SER A 81 0.67 5.70 6.66
N THR A 82 0.85 6.76 7.47
CA THR A 82 0.16 8.04 7.30
C THR A 82 0.50 8.68 5.96
N TYR A 83 1.78 8.61 5.57
CA TYR A 83 2.28 9.16 4.31
C TYR A 83 3.17 8.13 3.61
N ILE A 84 3.19 8.22 2.28
CA ILE A 84 4.09 7.47 1.42
C ILE A 84 4.85 8.48 0.57
N VAL A 85 6.17 8.52 0.71
CA VAL A 85 7.05 9.27 -0.19
C VAL A 85 7.89 8.28 -0.99
N ALA A 86 8.21 8.62 -2.23
CA ALA A 86 9.01 7.75 -3.07
C ALA A 86 10.12 8.51 -3.80
N SER A 87 11.24 7.85 -4.05
CA SER A 87 12.28 8.34 -4.93
C SER A 87 11.75 8.43 -6.37
N ASP A 88 12.21 9.44 -7.10
CA ASP A 88 11.89 9.66 -8.50
C ASP A 88 12.65 8.74 -9.47
N ARG A 89 13.49 7.85 -8.94
CA ARG A 89 14.27 6.85 -9.72
C ARG A 89 13.36 6.02 -10.63
N GLU A 90 13.86 5.71 -11.81
CA GLU A 90 13.12 4.96 -12.81
C GLU A 90 12.92 3.48 -12.48
N ASP A 91 13.79 2.90 -11.64
CA ASP A 91 13.71 1.50 -11.21
C ASP A 91 12.81 1.26 -10.00
N VAL A 92 12.28 2.30 -9.35
CA VAL A 92 11.30 2.15 -8.26
C VAL A 92 10.02 1.51 -8.79
N ARG A 93 9.57 0.44 -8.12
CA ARG A 93 8.35 -0.30 -8.45
C ARG A 93 7.48 -0.45 -7.21
N ILE A 94 6.20 -0.10 -7.35
CA ILE A 94 5.22 -0.08 -6.25
C ILE A 94 3.96 -0.81 -6.70
N GLY A 95 3.58 -1.92 -6.04
CA GLY A 95 2.43 -2.71 -6.47
C GLY A 95 2.09 -3.92 -5.63
N LEU A 96 1.06 -4.66 -6.07
CA LEU A 96 0.54 -5.87 -5.45
C LEU A 96 0.56 -7.03 -6.47
N PRO A 97 1.70 -7.75 -6.61
CA PRO A 97 1.85 -8.81 -7.60
C PRO A 97 1.35 -10.18 -7.16
N GLU A 98 0.67 -10.30 -6.02
CA GLU A 98 0.28 -11.55 -5.35
C GLU A 98 -0.51 -12.49 -6.26
N ILE A 99 -1.32 -11.97 -7.18
CA ILE A 99 -2.08 -12.77 -8.15
C ILE A 99 -1.18 -13.65 -9.03
N LYS A 100 0.06 -13.24 -9.25
CA LYS A 100 1.05 -14.04 -10.02
C LYS A 100 1.50 -15.29 -9.28
N LEU A 101 1.26 -15.33 -7.97
CA LEU A 101 1.53 -16.47 -7.09
C LEU A 101 0.24 -17.26 -6.79
N GLY A 102 -0.90 -16.91 -7.41
CA GLY A 102 -2.19 -17.55 -7.15
C GLY A 102 -2.83 -17.17 -5.81
N ILE A 103 -2.36 -16.09 -5.17
CA ILE A 103 -2.90 -15.58 -3.90
C ILE A 103 -3.40 -14.15 -4.06
N VAL A 104 -4.02 -13.61 -3.02
CA VAL A 104 -4.48 -12.21 -2.94
C VAL A 104 -3.69 -11.47 -1.87
N PRO A 105 -3.58 -10.11 -1.95
CA PRO A 105 -2.99 -9.32 -0.88
C PRO A 105 -3.69 -9.58 0.46
N GLY A 106 -3.00 -10.25 1.38
CA GLY A 106 -3.58 -10.80 2.61
C GLY A 106 -3.50 -9.88 3.82
N TRP A 107 -2.71 -8.81 3.79
CA TRP A 107 -2.40 -7.99 4.96
C TRP A 107 -3.09 -6.62 4.96
N GLY A 108 -4.09 -6.46 4.10
CA GLY A 108 -4.97 -5.30 4.04
C GLY A 108 -4.85 -4.47 2.77
N GLY A 109 -4.03 -4.88 1.80
CA GLY A 109 -3.90 -4.22 0.49
C GLY A 109 -5.22 -4.11 -0.25
N CYS A 110 -6.03 -5.17 -0.25
CA CYS A 110 -7.37 -5.19 -0.86
C CYS A 110 -8.35 -4.18 -0.23
N VAL A 111 -8.09 -3.71 0.98
CA VAL A 111 -8.92 -2.74 1.69
C VAL A 111 -8.34 -1.33 1.60
N ARG A 112 -7.04 -1.18 1.89
CA ARG A 112 -6.38 0.13 1.97
C ARG A 112 -6.13 0.75 0.61
N LEU A 113 -5.75 -0.06 -0.40
CA LEU A 113 -5.47 0.47 -1.73
C LEU A 113 -6.70 1.13 -2.38
N PRO A 114 -7.90 0.48 -2.42
CA PRO A 114 -9.10 1.14 -2.96
C PRO A 114 -9.51 2.39 -2.19
N ARG A 115 -9.30 2.42 -0.87
CA ARG A 115 -9.55 3.61 -0.05
C ARG A 115 -8.65 4.77 -0.44
N ARG A 116 -7.42 4.48 -0.82
CA ARG A 116 -6.41 5.50 -1.14
C ARG A 116 -6.54 6.05 -2.56
N ILE A 117 -6.71 5.20 -3.56
CA ILE A 117 -6.68 5.59 -4.98
C ILE A 117 -8.01 5.38 -5.72
N GLY A 118 -9.02 4.81 -5.08
CA GLY A 118 -10.30 4.45 -5.70
C GLY A 118 -10.36 2.99 -6.14
N ILE A 119 -11.58 2.50 -6.39
CA ILE A 119 -11.81 1.07 -6.68
C ILE A 119 -11.24 0.68 -8.03
N ALA A 120 -11.51 1.45 -9.10
CA ALA A 120 -11.12 1.07 -10.45
C ALA A 120 -9.59 0.94 -10.63
N PRO A 121 -8.75 1.92 -10.24
CA PRO A 121 -7.31 1.77 -10.35
C PRO A 121 -6.74 0.73 -9.37
N ALA A 122 -7.37 0.52 -8.20
CA ALA A 122 -6.96 -0.51 -7.27
C ALA A 122 -7.19 -1.91 -7.83
N LEU A 123 -8.34 -2.17 -8.45
CA LEU A 123 -8.63 -3.43 -9.14
C LEU A 123 -7.64 -3.69 -10.28
N ASP A 124 -7.28 -2.68 -11.05
CA ASP A 124 -6.27 -2.81 -12.11
C ASP A 124 -4.89 -3.24 -11.56
N ILE A 125 -4.49 -2.72 -10.39
CA ILE A 125 -3.22 -3.10 -9.75
C ILE A 125 -3.29 -4.52 -9.20
N ILE A 126 -4.35 -4.85 -8.45
CA ILE A 126 -4.51 -6.13 -7.77
C ILE A 126 -4.70 -7.28 -8.78
N LEU A 127 -5.67 -7.14 -9.70
CA LEU A 127 -6.05 -8.23 -10.62
C LEU A 127 -5.04 -8.44 -11.75
N ALA A 128 -4.26 -7.42 -12.10
CA ALA A 128 -3.20 -7.58 -13.09
C ALA A 128 -1.82 -7.81 -12.46
N GLY A 129 -1.71 -7.80 -11.13
CA GLY A 129 -0.43 -7.95 -10.42
C GLY A 129 0.60 -6.92 -10.85
N LYS A 130 0.15 -5.67 -11.11
CA LYS A 130 1.01 -4.60 -11.63
C LYS A 130 1.88 -4.00 -10.52
N ALA A 131 3.13 -3.74 -10.88
CA ALA A 131 4.03 -2.87 -10.13
C ALA A 131 4.27 -1.59 -10.94
N LEU A 132 3.84 -0.46 -10.41
CA LEU A 132 3.86 0.84 -11.08
C LEU A 132 5.19 1.55 -10.85
N PRO A 133 5.70 2.32 -11.83
CA PRO A 133 6.74 3.32 -11.59
C PRO A 133 6.29 4.35 -10.55
N ALA A 134 7.22 4.90 -9.76
CA ALA A 134 6.92 5.89 -8.72
C ALA A 134 6.15 7.12 -9.26
N LYS A 135 6.51 7.63 -10.43
CA LYS A 135 5.82 8.74 -11.11
C LYS A 135 4.35 8.44 -11.41
N THR A 136 4.05 7.19 -11.80
CA THR A 136 2.67 6.76 -12.05
C THR A 136 1.89 6.59 -10.74
N ALA A 137 2.51 6.01 -9.73
CA ALA A 137 1.95 5.87 -8.39
C ALA A 137 1.62 7.24 -7.77
N PHE A 138 2.49 8.24 -7.95
CA PHE A 138 2.24 9.62 -7.52
C PHE A 138 1.05 10.25 -8.25
N ARG A 139 0.97 10.13 -9.58
CA ARG A 139 -0.17 10.66 -10.36
C ARG A 139 -1.51 10.05 -9.94
N LEU A 140 -1.52 8.78 -9.55
CA LEU A 140 -2.71 8.11 -9.03
C LEU A 140 -3.05 8.51 -7.58
N GLY A 141 -2.16 9.20 -6.87
CA GLY A 141 -2.32 9.56 -5.47
C GLY A 141 -1.98 8.42 -4.50
N LEU A 142 -1.34 7.36 -4.99
CA LEU A 142 -0.80 6.29 -4.17
C LEU A 142 0.40 6.77 -3.33
N VAL A 143 1.23 7.61 -3.92
CA VAL A 143 2.38 8.27 -3.29
C VAL A 143 2.05 9.73 -3.03
N ASP A 144 2.46 10.27 -1.87
CA ASP A 144 2.19 11.65 -1.44
C ASP A 144 3.17 12.67 -2.01
N ALA A 145 4.43 12.26 -2.14
CA ALA A 145 5.48 13.09 -2.72
C ALA A 145 6.51 12.24 -3.46
N LEU A 146 7.02 12.79 -4.58
CA LEU A 146 8.23 12.29 -5.23
C LEU A 146 9.40 13.15 -4.77
N LEU A 147 10.48 12.49 -4.35
CA LEU A 147 11.69 13.12 -3.88
C LEU A 147 12.86 12.76 -4.79
N PRO A 148 13.73 13.72 -5.16
CA PRO A 148 14.94 13.47 -5.92
C PRO A 148 15.82 12.42 -5.24
N ASP A 149 16.28 11.41 -5.99
CA ASP A 149 17.06 10.30 -5.42
C ASP A 149 18.37 10.75 -4.77
N ALA A 150 19.04 11.74 -5.37
CA ALA A 150 20.31 12.27 -4.86
C ALA A 150 20.23 12.82 -3.42
N SER A 151 19.05 13.32 -3.02
CA SER A 151 18.82 13.92 -1.70
C SER A 151 17.70 13.20 -0.95
N PHE A 152 17.37 11.97 -1.33
CA PHE A 152 16.17 11.27 -0.88
C PHE A 152 16.07 11.18 0.64
N GLU A 153 17.09 10.70 1.32
CA GLU A 153 17.08 10.51 2.78
C GLU A 153 16.88 11.83 3.52
N HIS A 154 17.65 12.84 3.12
CA HIS A 154 17.56 14.17 3.72
C HIS A 154 16.16 14.77 3.55
N LEU A 155 15.61 14.69 2.34
CA LEU A 155 14.27 15.22 2.05
C LEU A 155 13.16 14.40 2.71
N ALA A 156 13.32 13.09 2.87
CA ALA A 156 12.37 12.26 3.59
C ALA A 156 12.35 12.60 5.10
N ILE A 157 13.50 12.88 5.70
CA ILE A 157 13.61 13.36 7.09
C ILE A 157 12.95 14.73 7.23
N GLN A 158 13.22 15.66 6.32
CA GLN A 158 12.58 16.98 6.32
C GLN A 158 11.05 16.87 6.16
N PHE A 159 10.60 15.97 5.26
CA PHE A 159 9.17 15.71 5.09
C PHE A 159 8.54 15.20 6.39
N ALA A 160 9.18 14.25 7.06
CA ALA A 160 8.72 13.73 8.35
C ALA A 160 8.66 14.85 9.41
N GLY A 161 9.70 15.66 9.53
CA GLY A 161 9.75 16.80 10.45
C GLY A 161 8.63 17.81 10.23
N ALA A 162 8.29 18.10 8.97
CA ALA A 162 7.19 19.00 8.62
C ALA A 162 5.79 18.40 8.92
N LYS A 163 5.68 17.11 9.26
CA LYS A 163 4.40 16.43 9.58
C LYS A 163 4.18 16.19 11.07
N THR A 164 5.12 16.48 11.93
CA THR A 164 5.05 16.22 13.39
C THR A 164 3.83 16.82 14.08
N THR A 165 3.32 17.96 13.58
CA THR A 165 2.13 18.63 14.13
C THR A 165 0.82 18.13 13.56
N THR A 166 0.86 17.29 12.53
CA THR A 166 -0.33 16.82 11.82
C THR A 166 -0.79 15.50 12.40
N ARG A 167 -1.73 15.53 13.34
CA ARG A 167 -2.44 14.31 13.80
C ARG A 167 -3.38 13.82 12.70
N ARG A 168 -2.85 13.16 11.70
CA ARG A 168 -3.63 12.50 10.65
C ARG A 168 -3.80 11.04 11.00
N ASN A 169 -5.04 10.56 11.02
CA ASN A 169 -5.32 9.13 11.04
C ASN A 169 -5.53 8.66 9.59
N PRO A 170 -4.61 7.86 9.02
CA PRO A 170 -4.68 7.42 7.63
C PRO A 170 -5.96 6.64 7.33
N ALA A 171 -6.52 5.94 8.32
CA ALA A 171 -7.78 5.20 8.19
C ALA A 171 -9.00 6.12 8.00
N LYS A 172 -8.94 7.37 8.47
CA LYS A 172 -10.06 8.33 8.40
C LYS A 172 -9.98 9.24 7.18
N GLU A 173 -8.81 9.42 6.59
CA GLU A 173 -8.66 10.24 5.39
C GLU A 173 -8.87 9.40 4.13
N ARG A 174 -10.13 9.27 3.74
CA ARG A 174 -10.48 8.81 2.40
C ARG A 174 -9.89 9.81 1.39
N ARG A 175 -8.79 9.47 0.76
CA ARG A 175 -8.40 10.04 -0.51
C ARG A 175 -9.25 9.38 -1.57
N GLY A 176 -10.50 9.81 -1.66
CA GLY A 176 -11.43 9.28 -2.64
C GLY A 176 -10.98 9.57 -4.07
N PRO A 177 -11.64 8.99 -5.06
CA PRO A 177 -11.35 9.20 -6.46
C PRO A 177 -11.30 10.68 -6.79
N ARG A 178 -10.20 11.13 -7.37
CA ARG A 178 -9.99 12.54 -7.73
C ARG A 178 -10.79 12.99 -8.96
N SER A 179 -11.50 12.08 -9.64
CA SER A 179 -12.34 12.43 -10.81
C SER A 179 -13.82 12.34 -10.49
N ALA A 180 -14.62 13.27 -11.04
CA ALA A 180 -16.09 13.24 -10.93
C ALA A 180 -16.66 11.90 -11.41
N ARG A 181 -16.08 11.29 -12.43
CA ARG A 181 -16.46 9.98 -12.98
C ARG A 181 -16.28 8.85 -11.96
N SER A 182 -15.18 8.82 -11.22
CA SER A 182 -14.96 7.80 -10.20
C SER A 182 -15.86 8.02 -8.97
N LEU A 183 -16.15 9.27 -8.61
CA LEU A 183 -17.13 9.58 -7.57
C LEU A 183 -18.53 9.03 -7.92
N LEU A 184 -18.98 9.22 -9.15
CA LEU A 184 -20.28 8.70 -9.64
C LEU A 184 -20.31 7.17 -9.62
N LEU A 185 -19.24 6.50 -10.10
CA LEU A 185 -19.19 5.04 -10.18
C LEU A 185 -19.02 4.39 -8.80
N GLU A 186 -18.27 4.99 -7.88
CA GLU A 186 -17.92 4.35 -6.60
C GLU A 186 -18.90 4.65 -5.47
N ARG A 187 -19.63 5.77 -5.52
CA ARG A 187 -20.64 6.14 -4.51
C ARG A 187 -22.03 5.59 -4.80
N ASN A 188 -22.30 5.20 -6.06
CA ASN A 188 -23.58 4.66 -6.47
C ASN A 188 -23.54 3.12 -6.50
N PRO A 189 -24.52 2.40 -5.92
CA PRO A 189 -24.61 0.93 -5.98
C PRO A 189 -24.56 0.38 -7.42
N LEU A 190 -25.24 1.03 -8.36
CA LEU A 190 -25.22 0.66 -9.78
C LEU A 190 -23.83 0.83 -10.40
N GLY A 191 -23.16 1.94 -10.09
CA GLY A 191 -21.78 2.18 -10.53
C GLY A 191 -20.80 1.12 -10.00
N ARG A 192 -20.91 0.73 -8.73
CA ARG A 192 -20.12 -0.37 -8.16
C ARG A 192 -20.39 -1.70 -8.87
N SER A 193 -21.65 -2.03 -9.15
CA SER A 193 -22.01 -3.25 -9.89
C SER A 193 -21.35 -3.28 -11.27
N ILE A 194 -21.33 -2.17 -11.98
CA ILE A 194 -20.64 -2.04 -13.28
C ILE A 194 -19.13 -2.26 -13.11
N LEU A 195 -18.50 -1.62 -12.12
CA LEU A 195 -17.06 -1.77 -11.87
C LEU A 195 -16.70 -3.22 -11.56
N PHE A 196 -17.45 -3.89 -10.68
CA PHE A 196 -17.20 -5.28 -10.32
C PHE A 196 -17.48 -6.25 -11.48
N SER A 197 -18.52 -6.03 -12.28
CA SER A 197 -18.79 -6.81 -13.48
C SER A 197 -17.64 -6.70 -14.50
N GLN A 198 -17.14 -5.48 -14.73
CA GLN A 198 -15.98 -5.28 -15.61
C GLN A 198 -14.71 -5.92 -15.05
N ALA A 199 -14.47 -5.81 -13.75
CA ALA A 199 -13.34 -6.44 -13.08
C ALA A 199 -13.39 -7.98 -13.18
N SER A 200 -14.57 -8.58 -12.94
CA SER A 200 -14.79 -10.02 -13.09
C SER A 200 -14.52 -10.49 -14.53
N LYS A 201 -15.06 -9.80 -15.53
CA LYS A 201 -14.80 -10.12 -16.94
C LYS A 201 -13.32 -10.06 -17.29
N ARG A 202 -12.58 -9.05 -16.77
CA ARG A 202 -11.13 -8.94 -16.99
C ARG A 202 -10.36 -10.03 -16.28
N ALA A 203 -10.73 -10.40 -15.06
CA ALA A 203 -10.12 -11.48 -14.32
C ALA A 203 -10.30 -12.81 -15.05
N VAL A 204 -11.54 -13.15 -15.45
CA VAL A 204 -11.83 -14.36 -16.24
C VAL A 204 -11.03 -14.38 -17.56
N ALA A 205 -10.96 -13.27 -18.28
CA ALA A 205 -10.19 -13.18 -19.51
C ALA A 205 -8.68 -13.37 -19.27
N ALA A 206 -8.13 -12.86 -18.15
CA ALA A 206 -6.72 -12.98 -17.79
C ALA A 206 -6.34 -14.37 -17.29
N THR A 207 -7.25 -15.06 -16.61
CA THR A 207 -7.07 -16.43 -16.06
C THR A 207 -7.55 -17.54 -16.97
N ARG A 208 -8.06 -17.19 -18.19
CA ARG A 208 -8.68 -18.16 -19.13
C ARG A 208 -9.82 -18.98 -18.50
N GLY A 209 -10.47 -18.43 -17.47
CA GLY A 209 -11.60 -19.06 -16.80
C GLY A 209 -11.21 -20.15 -15.78
N GLN A 210 -9.94 -20.19 -15.37
CA GLN A 210 -9.50 -21.08 -14.27
C GLN A 210 -9.79 -20.46 -12.91
#